data_7c4fd6b7aca7d1d07ba8ce0cc7e83ccd
#
_entry.id   7c4fd6b7aca7d1d07ba8ce0cc7e83ccd
#
_cell.length_a   1.000
_cell.length_b   1.000
_cell.length_c   1.000
_cell.angle_alpha   90.00
_cell.angle_beta   90.00
_cell.angle_gamma   90.00
#
_symmetry.space_group_name_H-M   'P 1'
#
loop_
_entity.id
_entity.type
_entity.pdbx_description
1 polymer ?
#
loop_
_entity_poly.entity_id
_entity_poly.type
_entity_poly.pdbx_seq_one_letter_code
_entity_poly.pdbx_strand_id
1 'polypeptide(L)'
;MSSTDVQPTKDGLDHTMVRFVHHEDGTPLGFIAIHRGTKEHPAFGATRVFEYPTVTAASNDALRLGRLMSYKNAFASTRYGGGKGVILMTREDQENPDRRARLLARYAQEINKLGGAF
;
A
#
# COMPACT_ATOMS: atom_id res chain seq x y z
N MET A 1 -7.72 -18.79 0.53
CA MET A 1 -6.94 -17.64 0.06
C MET A 1 -6.65 -16.68 1.21
N SER A 2 -5.45 -16.20 1.29
CA SER A 2 -5.11 -15.19 2.28
C SER A 2 -5.85 -13.88 1.97
N SER A 3 -6.26 -13.14 3.01
CA SER A 3 -6.87 -11.82 2.84
C SER A 3 -5.91 -10.78 2.26
N THR A 4 -4.60 -11.11 2.18
CA THR A 4 -3.58 -10.24 1.62
C THR A 4 -3.27 -10.53 0.16
N ASP A 5 -3.82 -11.60 -0.41
CA ASP A 5 -3.56 -12.00 -1.78
C ASP A 5 -4.66 -11.52 -2.71
N VAL A 6 -4.26 -11.14 -3.91
CA VAL A 6 -5.17 -10.71 -4.96
C VAL A 6 -5.08 -11.70 -6.13
N GLN A 7 -6.23 -12.20 -6.56
CA GLN A 7 -6.28 -13.10 -7.71
C GLN A 7 -6.04 -12.31 -9.00
N PRO A 8 -5.32 -12.88 -9.97
CA PRO A 8 -5.15 -12.24 -11.27
C PRO A 8 -6.51 -11.98 -11.93
N THR A 9 -6.65 -10.84 -12.57
CA THR A 9 -7.86 -10.46 -13.29
C THR A 9 -7.53 -10.02 -14.71
N LYS A 10 -8.56 -9.97 -15.56
CA LYS A 10 -8.40 -9.49 -16.94
C LYS A 10 -8.02 -8.01 -17.01
N ASP A 11 -8.28 -7.25 -15.96
CA ASP A 11 -7.97 -5.82 -15.91
C ASP A 11 -6.53 -5.53 -15.51
N GLY A 12 -5.70 -6.56 -15.38
CA GLY A 12 -4.31 -6.39 -14.99
C GLY A 12 -4.12 -6.16 -13.50
N LEU A 13 -5.09 -6.53 -12.66
CA LEU A 13 -4.97 -6.48 -11.21
C LEU A 13 -4.32 -7.77 -10.71
N ASP A 14 -3.15 -8.08 -11.25
CA ASP A 14 -2.39 -9.30 -10.99
C ASP A 14 -1.28 -9.08 -9.96
N HIS A 15 -1.61 -8.37 -8.90
CA HIS A 15 -0.67 -8.01 -7.85
C HIS A 15 -0.12 -9.24 -7.12
N THR A 16 1.15 -9.15 -6.73
CA THR A 16 1.78 -10.20 -5.93
C THR A 16 1.14 -10.29 -4.55
N MET A 17 0.84 -9.15 -3.93
CA MET A 17 0.24 -9.12 -2.61
C MET A 17 -0.47 -7.80 -2.37
N VAL A 18 -1.56 -7.86 -1.61
CA VAL A 18 -2.19 -6.67 -1.03
C VAL A 18 -2.37 -6.94 0.45
N ARG A 19 -1.77 -6.09 1.27
CA ARG A 19 -1.90 -6.18 2.73
C ARG A 19 -2.87 -5.13 3.21
N PHE A 20 -3.86 -5.58 3.98
CA PHE A 20 -4.81 -4.69 4.64
C PHE A 20 -4.24 -4.28 5.99
N VAL A 21 -4.21 -2.97 6.25
CA VAL A 21 -3.76 -2.43 7.52
C VAL A 21 -4.98 -1.93 8.28
N HIS A 22 -5.13 -2.36 9.53
CA HIS A 22 -6.30 -2.05 10.35
C HIS A 22 -5.89 -1.27 11.59
N HIS A 23 -6.82 -0.45 12.08
CA HIS A 23 -6.75 0.08 13.44
C HIS A 23 -6.93 -1.05 14.45
N GLU A 24 -6.67 -0.77 15.73
CA GLU A 24 -6.84 -1.77 16.79
C GLU A 24 -8.27 -2.28 16.89
N ASP A 25 -9.25 -1.45 16.56
CA ASP A 25 -10.67 -1.82 16.57
C ASP A 25 -11.10 -2.59 15.30
N GLY A 26 -10.17 -2.87 14.39
CA GLY A 26 -10.45 -3.62 13.18
C GLY A 26 -10.89 -2.79 11.99
N THR A 27 -11.09 -1.47 12.14
CA THR A 27 -11.47 -0.63 11.01
C THR A 27 -10.28 -0.40 10.07
N PRO A 28 -10.52 -0.23 8.77
CA PRO A 28 -9.44 -0.07 7.80
C PRO A 28 -8.63 1.21 8.03
N LEU A 29 -7.31 1.07 8.13
CA LEU A 29 -6.38 2.20 8.17
C LEU A 29 -5.75 2.43 6.80
N GLY A 30 -5.42 1.37 6.08
CA GLY A 30 -4.78 1.52 4.80
C GLY A 30 -4.54 0.22 4.07
N PHE A 31 -3.82 0.34 2.97
CA PHE A 31 -3.48 -0.79 2.10
C PHE A 31 -2.04 -0.65 1.62
N ILE A 32 -1.34 -1.76 1.55
CA ILE A 32 -0.03 -1.84 0.92
C ILE A 32 -0.15 -2.80 -0.24
N ALA A 33 -0.09 -2.27 -1.46
CA ALA A 33 -0.19 -3.06 -2.68
C ALA A 33 1.19 -3.28 -3.27
N ILE A 34 1.61 -4.53 -3.36
CA ILE A 34 2.84 -4.92 -4.05
C ILE A 34 2.45 -5.55 -5.38
N HIS A 35 2.67 -4.82 -6.45
CA HIS A 35 2.39 -5.33 -7.79
C HIS A 35 3.47 -6.34 -8.18
N ARG A 36 4.73 -5.96 -8.09
CA ARG A 36 5.88 -6.84 -8.29
C ARG A 36 6.92 -6.51 -7.24
N GLY A 37 7.43 -7.53 -6.58
CA GLY A 37 8.48 -7.32 -5.58
C GLY A 37 8.73 -8.54 -4.73
N THR A 38 9.99 -8.73 -4.39
CA THR A 38 10.48 -9.76 -3.48
C THR A 38 11.51 -9.12 -2.55
N LYS A 39 12.04 -9.87 -1.60
CA LYS A 39 13.13 -9.36 -0.75
C LYS A 39 14.39 -9.05 -1.54
N GLU A 40 14.66 -9.83 -2.61
CA GLU A 40 15.81 -9.62 -3.49
C GLU A 40 15.61 -8.45 -4.44
N HIS A 41 14.38 -8.24 -4.86
CA HIS A 41 13.98 -7.15 -5.74
C HIS A 41 12.77 -6.44 -5.14
N PRO A 42 13.00 -5.61 -4.11
CA PRO A 42 11.91 -4.98 -3.38
C PRO A 42 11.01 -4.13 -4.27
N ALA A 43 9.75 -4.07 -3.89
CA ALA A 43 8.81 -3.12 -4.48
C ALA A 43 9.18 -1.71 -4.03
N PHE A 44 9.32 -0.79 -4.96
CA PHE A 44 9.62 0.61 -4.68
C PHE A 44 8.41 1.46 -5.01
N GLY A 45 8.01 2.26 -4.05
CA GLY A 45 6.91 3.21 -4.18
C GLY A 45 6.73 3.98 -2.88
N ALA A 46 6.03 5.08 -2.96
CA ALA A 46 5.74 5.92 -1.80
C ALA A 46 4.45 5.51 -1.10
N THR A 47 4.17 6.14 0.01
CA THR A 47 2.89 6.04 0.71
C THR A 47 2.12 7.33 0.53
N ARG A 48 0.86 7.21 0.14
CA ARG A 48 -0.04 8.36 -0.01
C ARG A 48 -0.97 8.42 1.20
N VAL A 49 -1.00 9.56 1.86
CA VAL A 49 -1.98 9.86 2.91
C VAL A 49 -3.07 10.70 2.29
N PHE A 50 -4.32 10.25 2.38
CA PHE A 50 -5.42 10.95 1.73
C PHE A 50 -6.75 10.67 2.44
N GLU A 51 -7.67 11.62 2.35
CA GLU A 51 -9.03 11.43 2.81
C GLU A 51 -9.86 10.84 1.67
N TYR A 52 -9.91 9.51 1.64
CA TYR A 52 -10.66 8.81 0.59
C TYR A 52 -12.16 8.81 0.90
N PRO A 53 -13.01 8.97 -0.10
CA PRO A 53 -14.45 8.95 0.10
C PRO A 53 -14.96 7.57 0.55
N THR A 54 -14.29 6.50 0.15
CA THR A 54 -14.64 5.13 0.53
C THR A 54 -13.39 4.29 0.70
N VAL A 55 -13.51 3.17 1.41
CA VAL A 55 -12.44 2.19 1.54
C VAL A 55 -12.11 1.58 0.17
N THR A 56 -13.12 1.33 -0.66
CA THR A 56 -12.93 0.81 -2.01
C THR A 56 -12.10 1.76 -2.87
N ALA A 57 -12.35 3.06 -2.77
CA ALA A 57 -11.55 4.04 -3.50
C ALA A 57 -10.08 4.00 -3.08
N ALA A 58 -9.82 3.82 -1.78
CA ALA A 58 -8.46 3.70 -1.27
C ALA A 58 -7.77 2.44 -1.80
N SER A 59 -8.43 1.29 -1.75
CA SER A 59 -7.84 0.04 -2.24
C SER A 59 -7.58 0.08 -3.74
N ASN A 60 -8.50 0.63 -4.52
CA ASN A 60 -8.33 0.77 -5.96
C ASN A 60 -7.16 1.69 -6.29
N ASP A 61 -6.98 2.77 -5.54
CA ASP A 61 -5.87 3.68 -5.73
C ASP A 61 -4.53 3.00 -5.44
N ALA A 62 -4.46 2.22 -4.35
CA ALA A 62 -3.26 1.45 -4.02
C ALA A 62 -2.91 0.45 -5.12
N LEU A 63 -3.88 -0.29 -5.63
CA LEU A 63 -3.68 -1.27 -6.70
C LEU A 63 -3.18 -0.60 -7.97
N ARG A 64 -3.86 0.45 -8.41
CA ARG A 64 -3.51 1.19 -9.62
C ARG A 64 -2.13 1.82 -9.53
N LEU A 65 -1.83 2.47 -8.42
CA LEU A 65 -0.55 3.15 -8.22
C LEU A 65 0.60 2.17 -8.07
N GLY A 66 0.38 1.03 -7.40
CA GLY A 66 1.39 -0.02 -7.29
C GLY A 66 1.79 -0.59 -8.65
N ARG A 67 0.81 -0.85 -9.50
CA ARG A 67 1.04 -1.30 -10.88
C ARG A 67 1.80 -0.24 -11.68
N LEU A 68 1.41 1.01 -11.57
CA LEU A 68 2.07 2.12 -12.25
C LEU A 68 3.54 2.22 -11.81
N MET A 69 3.83 2.01 -10.53
CA MET A 69 5.20 2.02 -10.03
C MET A 69 6.04 0.89 -10.62
N SER A 70 5.47 -0.29 -10.85
CA SER A 70 6.18 -1.37 -11.54
C SER A 70 6.63 -0.94 -12.94
N TYR A 71 5.74 -0.29 -13.68
CA TYR A 71 6.08 0.21 -15.02
C TYR A 71 7.13 1.30 -14.98
N LYS A 72 7.01 2.25 -14.07
CA LYS A 72 8.00 3.32 -13.92
C LYS A 72 9.39 2.77 -13.58
N ASN A 73 9.45 1.82 -12.66
CA ASN A 73 10.73 1.23 -12.24
C ASN A 73 11.35 0.37 -13.35
N ALA A 74 10.54 -0.38 -14.08
CA ALA A 74 11.01 -1.16 -15.23
C ALA A 74 11.52 -0.24 -16.33
N PHE A 75 10.79 0.84 -16.63
CA PHE A 75 11.18 1.82 -17.65
C PHE A 75 12.50 2.51 -17.30
N ALA A 76 12.72 2.77 -16.02
CA ALA A 76 13.96 3.37 -15.53
C ALA A 76 15.11 2.37 -15.39
N SER A 77 14.90 1.10 -15.77
CA SER A 77 15.88 0.02 -15.68
C SER A 77 16.43 -0.20 -14.28
N THR A 78 15.56 -0.04 -13.28
CA THR A 78 15.92 -0.33 -11.89
C THR A 78 15.74 -1.83 -11.61
N ARG A 79 16.28 -2.27 -10.47
CA ARG A 79 16.07 -3.65 -9.98
C ARG A 79 14.81 -3.78 -9.16
N TYR A 80 14.08 -2.68 -8.96
CA TYR A 80 12.91 -2.69 -8.08
C TYR A 80 11.66 -3.11 -8.84
N GLY A 81 10.79 -3.83 -8.15
CA GLY A 81 9.40 -3.96 -8.55
C GLY A 81 8.64 -2.68 -8.21
N GLY A 82 7.33 -2.75 -8.22
CA GLY A 82 6.48 -1.60 -7.91
C GLY A 82 5.46 -1.92 -6.84
N GLY A 83 5.29 -0.99 -5.94
CA GLY A 83 4.28 -1.05 -4.90
C GLY A 83 3.79 0.33 -4.53
N LYS A 84 2.73 0.36 -3.74
CA LYS A 84 2.16 1.61 -3.23
C LYS A 84 1.45 1.36 -1.92
N GLY A 85 1.71 2.23 -0.96
CA GLY A 85 0.94 2.28 0.25
C GLY A 85 -0.06 3.43 0.19
N VAL A 86 -1.23 3.23 0.78
CA VAL A 86 -2.19 4.31 1.00
C VAL A 86 -2.67 4.25 2.44
N ILE A 87 -2.84 5.41 3.05
CA ILE A 87 -3.35 5.54 4.41
C ILE A 87 -4.59 6.43 4.36
N LEU A 88 -5.68 5.92 4.93
CA LEU A 88 -6.93 6.66 5.05
C LEU A 88 -6.83 7.54 6.31
N MET A 89 -6.72 8.82 6.09
CA MET A 89 -6.78 9.81 7.18
C MET A 89 -7.74 10.91 6.80
N THR A 90 -8.64 11.27 7.71
CA THR A 90 -9.44 12.45 7.53
C THR A 90 -8.54 13.69 7.55
N ARG A 91 -9.04 14.81 7.04
CA ARG A 91 -8.29 16.05 7.13
C ARG A 91 -7.97 16.40 8.58
N GLU A 92 -8.92 16.15 9.48
CA GLU A 92 -8.72 16.37 10.91
C GLU A 92 -7.58 15.52 11.47
N ASP A 93 -7.51 14.23 11.09
CA ASP A 93 -6.39 13.35 11.48
C ASP A 93 -5.06 13.88 10.97
N GLN A 94 -5.03 14.37 9.73
CA GLN A 94 -3.80 14.88 9.11
C GLN A 94 -3.30 16.15 9.78
N GLU A 95 -4.21 16.98 10.29
CA GLU A 95 -3.89 18.27 10.92
C GLU A 95 -3.57 18.12 12.40
N ASN A 96 -3.82 16.98 13.01
CA ASN A 96 -3.52 16.70 14.42
C ASN A 96 -2.18 15.95 14.51
N PRO A 97 -1.09 16.61 14.97
CA PRO A 97 0.24 15.98 14.98
C PRO A 97 0.30 14.67 15.76
N ASP A 98 -0.31 14.61 16.94
CA ASP A 98 -0.28 13.41 17.79
C ASP A 98 -1.06 12.27 17.14
N ARG A 99 -2.23 12.57 16.63
CA ARG A 99 -3.07 11.58 15.95
C ARG A 99 -2.38 11.05 14.69
N ARG A 100 -1.84 11.96 13.89
CA ARG A 100 -1.12 11.62 12.67
C ARG A 100 0.07 10.72 12.98
N ALA A 101 0.86 11.07 13.98
CA ALA A 101 2.03 10.28 14.37
C ALA A 101 1.65 8.86 14.79
N ARG A 102 0.57 8.69 15.55
CA ARG A 102 0.11 7.37 15.98
C ARG A 102 -0.34 6.51 14.80
N LEU A 103 -1.07 7.11 13.85
CA LEU A 103 -1.53 6.39 12.67
C LEU A 103 -0.37 5.98 11.78
N LEU A 104 0.61 6.86 11.59
CA LEU A 104 1.83 6.53 10.83
C LEU A 104 2.64 5.43 11.51
N ALA A 105 2.76 5.47 12.84
CA ALA A 105 3.47 4.42 13.59
C ALA A 105 2.79 3.06 13.43
N ARG A 106 1.46 3.02 13.47
CA ARG A 106 0.71 1.78 13.25
C ARG A 106 0.96 1.23 11.84
N TYR A 107 0.92 2.09 10.84
CA TYR A 107 1.21 1.70 9.46
C TYR A 107 2.64 1.18 9.33
N ALA A 108 3.60 1.85 9.94
CA ALA A 108 5.02 1.46 9.88
C ALA A 108 5.25 0.05 10.44
N GLN A 109 4.48 -0.38 11.44
CA GLN A 109 4.57 -1.74 11.96
C GLN A 109 4.26 -2.79 10.88
N GLU A 110 3.30 -2.50 10.00
CA GLU A 110 2.97 -3.40 8.91
C GLU A 110 4.04 -3.41 7.81
N ILE A 111 4.64 -2.25 7.53
CA ILE A 111 5.79 -2.17 6.62
C ILE A 111 6.93 -3.07 7.11
N ASN A 112 7.24 -3.00 8.41
CA ASN A 112 8.31 -3.80 8.99
C ASN A 112 8.06 -5.31 8.86
N LYS A 113 6.81 -5.74 8.92
CA LYS A 113 6.44 -7.15 8.76
C LYS A 113 6.69 -7.68 7.35
N LEU A 114 6.85 -6.82 6.37
CA LEU A 114 7.11 -7.23 4.99
C LEU A 114 8.57 -7.62 4.76
N GLY A 115 9.44 -7.41 5.73
CA GLY A 115 10.82 -7.89 5.70
C GLY A 115 11.66 -7.33 4.56
N GLY A 116 11.37 -6.12 4.12
CA GLY A 116 12.10 -5.47 3.04
C GLY A 116 11.51 -5.66 1.65
N ALA A 117 10.37 -6.36 1.51
CA ALA A 117 9.72 -6.53 0.20
C ALA A 117 9.09 -5.23 -0.33
N PHE A 118 8.88 -4.27 0.57
CA PHE A 118 8.37 -2.95 0.21
C PHE A 118 9.03 -1.89 1.06
#